data_29e049f80e278f137d80683ac5c81c8f
#
_entry.id   29e049f80e278f137d80683ac5c81c8f
#
_cell.length_a   1.000
_cell.length_b   1.000
_cell.length_c   1.000
_cell.angle_alpha   90.00
_cell.angle_beta   90.00
_cell.angle_gamma   90.00
#
_symmetry.space_group_name_H-M   'P 1'
#
loop_
_entity.id
_entity.type
_entity.pdbx_description
1 polymer ?
#
loop_
_entity_poly.entity_id
_entity_poly.type
_entity_poly.pdbx_seq_one_letter_code
_entity_poly.pdbx_strand_id
1 'polypeptide(L)'
;MRERAVKIEIAMLAVVVVAAAVSAIRPHSFAVWMTERFWVAGLLAVLLSTRRIFRFSLAAYSCFFAWMMLQTVGAHYTFEFVPMDWLKEMLGLVRNPYDRIAHFTVGLFAFPFAELFLRKGWVRSATLSAFFAVMTVVAMAGLWELVEWQYAVIEGGDAGAAFLGSQGDVWDAQKDILCDTLGALCAATLFLFRERSLER
;
A
#
# COMPACT_ATOMS: atom_id res chain seq x y z
N MET A 1 10.56 9.12 24.96
CA MET A 1 9.92 8.26 23.93
C MET A 1 9.10 9.07 22.91
N ARG A 2 8.20 9.93 23.32
CA ARG A 2 7.32 10.72 22.42
C ARG A 2 8.09 11.63 21.44
N GLU A 3 9.12 12.31 21.89
CA GLU A 3 9.93 13.21 21.04
C GLU A 3 10.69 12.45 19.95
N ARG A 4 11.26 11.27 20.30
CA ARG A 4 11.93 10.38 19.33
C ARG A 4 10.96 9.90 18.25
N ALA A 5 9.74 9.51 18.62
CA ALA A 5 8.73 9.08 17.66
C ALA A 5 8.35 10.22 16.69
N VAL A 6 8.20 11.46 17.19
CA VAL A 6 7.93 12.62 16.33
C VAL A 6 9.05 12.87 15.32
N LYS A 7 10.32 12.77 15.77
CA LYS A 7 11.46 12.94 14.86
C LYS A 7 11.47 11.90 13.75
N ILE A 8 11.13 10.63 14.08
CA ILE A 8 11.04 9.56 13.08
C ILE A 8 9.89 9.81 12.09
N GLU A 9 8.71 10.23 12.57
CA GLU A 9 7.58 10.57 11.69
C GLU A 9 7.94 11.72 10.72
N ILE A 10 8.62 12.75 11.20
CA ILE A 10 9.08 13.85 10.36
C ILE A 10 10.11 13.38 9.33
N ALA A 11 11.04 12.51 9.73
CA ALA A 11 12.02 11.93 8.82
C ALA A 11 11.33 11.08 7.73
N MET A 12 10.35 10.24 8.08
CA MET A 12 9.57 9.47 7.11
C MET A 12 8.86 10.40 6.12
N LEU A 13 8.20 11.45 6.61
CA LEU A 13 7.54 12.43 5.74
C LEU A 13 8.53 13.11 4.79
N ALA A 14 9.68 13.54 5.31
CA ALA A 14 10.72 14.16 4.49
C ALA A 14 11.23 13.22 3.40
N VAL A 15 11.45 11.94 3.72
CA VAL A 15 11.86 10.90 2.75
C VAL A 15 10.79 10.73 1.67
N VAL A 16 9.51 10.63 2.03
CA VAL A 16 8.41 10.50 1.06
C VAL A 16 8.36 11.72 0.13
N VAL A 17 8.48 12.94 0.67
CA VAL A 17 8.47 14.18 -0.13
C VAL A 17 9.67 14.24 -1.09
N VAL A 18 10.86 13.91 -0.61
CA VAL A 18 12.08 13.86 -1.45
C VAL A 18 11.94 12.79 -2.53
N ALA A 19 11.50 11.59 -2.15
CA ALA A 19 11.28 10.49 -3.11
C ALA A 19 10.23 10.88 -4.17
N ALA A 20 9.15 11.56 -3.77
CA ALA A 20 8.15 12.08 -4.69
C ALA A 20 8.74 13.09 -5.69
N ALA A 21 9.55 14.03 -5.21
CA ALA A 21 10.21 15.02 -6.07
C ALA A 21 11.19 14.36 -7.05
N VAL A 22 12.00 13.40 -6.56
CA VAL A 22 12.93 12.65 -7.41
C VAL A 22 12.19 11.81 -8.46
N SER A 23 11.10 11.13 -8.06
CA SER A 23 10.30 10.29 -8.97
C SER A 23 9.63 11.09 -10.10
N ALA A 24 9.48 12.41 -9.96
CA ALA A 24 8.96 13.29 -10.99
C ALA A 24 9.97 13.56 -12.13
N ILE A 25 11.26 13.23 -11.90
CA ILE A 25 12.32 13.47 -12.88
C ILE A 25 12.31 12.35 -13.93
N ARG A 26 11.79 12.65 -15.12
CA ARG A 26 11.73 11.72 -16.27
C ARG A 26 11.07 10.37 -15.91
N PRO A 27 9.83 10.34 -15.41
CA PRO A 27 9.12 9.09 -15.21
C PRO A 27 8.91 8.37 -16.54
N HIS A 28 8.79 7.04 -16.50
CA HIS A 28 8.57 6.21 -17.69
C HIS A 28 7.29 6.66 -18.44
N SER A 29 6.20 6.87 -17.72
CA SER A 29 4.95 7.46 -18.22
C SER A 29 4.48 8.55 -17.26
N PHE A 30 4.37 9.80 -17.75
CA PHE A 30 3.90 10.91 -16.93
C PHE A 30 2.43 10.74 -16.52
N ALA A 31 1.60 10.17 -17.39
CA ALA A 31 0.19 9.92 -17.11
C ALA A 31 0.03 8.90 -15.96
N VAL A 32 0.70 7.76 -16.04
CA VAL A 32 0.71 6.76 -14.96
C VAL A 32 1.27 7.36 -13.68
N TRP A 33 2.40 8.08 -13.77
CA TRP A 33 3.01 8.74 -12.61
C TRP A 33 2.02 9.68 -11.91
N MET A 34 1.28 10.52 -12.64
CA MET A 34 0.29 11.44 -12.07
C MET A 34 -0.84 10.69 -11.37
N THR A 35 -1.38 9.65 -11.99
CA THR A 35 -2.46 8.83 -11.44
C THR A 35 -2.03 8.17 -10.13
N GLU A 36 -0.85 7.56 -10.12
CA GLU A 36 -0.33 6.87 -8.95
C GLU A 36 0.06 7.83 -7.82
N ARG A 37 0.58 9.01 -8.16
CA ARG A 37 0.90 10.05 -7.17
C ARG A 37 -0.33 10.64 -6.51
N PHE A 38 -1.47 10.66 -7.19
CA PHE A 38 -2.73 11.11 -6.60
C PHE A 38 -3.09 10.33 -5.32
N TRP A 39 -2.92 9.01 -5.32
CA TRP A 39 -3.21 8.16 -4.16
C TRP A 39 -2.28 8.41 -2.97
N VAL A 40 -0.99 8.57 -3.24
CA VAL A 40 -0.01 8.91 -2.19
C VAL A 40 -0.29 10.28 -1.59
N ALA A 41 -0.57 11.27 -2.44
CA ALA A 41 -0.90 12.63 -1.99
C ALA A 41 -2.21 12.63 -1.18
N GLY A 42 -3.23 11.87 -1.62
CA GLY A 42 -4.50 11.70 -0.93
C GLY A 42 -4.31 11.10 0.46
N LEU A 43 -3.56 10.02 0.59
CA LEU A 43 -3.24 9.41 1.88
C LEU A 43 -2.49 10.39 2.79
N LEU A 44 -1.47 11.09 2.28
CA LEU A 44 -0.75 12.10 3.05
C LEU A 44 -1.67 13.21 3.54
N ALA A 45 -2.55 13.72 2.68
CA ALA A 45 -3.52 14.74 3.04
C ALA A 45 -4.44 14.27 4.17
N VAL A 46 -4.95 13.03 4.09
CA VAL A 46 -5.77 12.42 5.15
C VAL A 46 -4.98 12.29 6.44
N LEU A 47 -3.76 11.76 6.41
CA LEU A 47 -2.94 11.58 7.61
C LEU A 47 -2.59 12.92 8.29
N LEU A 48 -2.27 13.94 7.50
CA LEU A 48 -1.93 15.27 8.02
C LEU A 48 -3.16 15.99 8.58
N SER A 49 -4.29 15.97 7.88
CA SER A 49 -5.52 16.64 8.32
C SER A 49 -6.14 15.99 9.57
N THR A 50 -6.04 14.66 9.68
CA THR A 50 -6.61 13.91 10.81
C THR A 50 -5.66 13.77 12.00
N ARG A 51 -4.38 14.17 11.89
CA ARG A 51 -3.37 13.99 12.94
C ARG A 51 -3.74 14.60 14.30
N ARG A 52 -4.53 15.67 14.30
CA ARG A 52 -5.00 16.32 15.55
C ARG A 52 -6.15 15.53 16.19
N ILE A 53 -6.92 14.77 15.41
CA ILE A 53 -8.09 13.98 15.83
C ILE A 53 -7.66 12.57 16.24
N PHE A 54 -6.76 11.98 15.47
CA PHE A 54 -6.22 10.64 15.69
C PHE A 54 -4.76 10.56 15.23
N ARG A 55 -3.89 10.18 16.15
CA ARG A 55 -2.47 9.95 15.85
C ARG A 55 -2.20 8.46 15.93
N PHE A 56 -1.76 7.90 14.84
CA PHE A 56 -1.36 6.51 14.73
C PHE A 56 -0.07 6.23 15.52
N SER A 57 0.15 4.96 15.84
CA SER A 57 1.44 4.51 16.36
C SER A 57 2.53 4.58 15.30
N LEU A 58 3.79 4.54 15.72
CA LEU A 58 4.92 4.51 14.79
C LEU A 58 4.87 3.28 13.88
N ALA A 59 4.42 2.11 14.39
CA ALA A 59 4.24 0.90 13.60
C ALA A 59 3.22 1.10 12.47
N ALA A 60 2.06 1.74 12.76
CA ALA A 60 1.06 2.06 11.75
C ALA A 60 1.60 3.06 10.70
N TYR A 61 2.32 4.10 11.15
CA TYR A 61 3.00 5.02 10.21
C TYR A 61 4.05 4.32 9.36
N SER A 62 4.75 3.30 9.89
CA SER A 62 5.71 2.51 9.11
C SER A 62 5.01 1.68 8.02
N CYS A 63 3.80 1.16 8.27
CA CYS A 63 3.02 0.48 7.25
C CYS A 63 2.64 1.42 6.09
N PHE A 64 2.11 2.60 6.40
CA PHE A 64 1.82 3.62 5.39
C PHE A 64 3.06 4.07 4.63
N PHE A 65 4.17 4.26 5.34
CA PHE A 65 5.45 4.67 4.74
C PHE A 65 5.97 3.62 3.76
N ALA A 66 5.95 2.34 4.12
CA ALA A 66 6.38 1.25 3.25
C ALA A 66 5.60 1.26 1.93
N TRP A 67 4.28 1.34 2.00
CA TRP A 67 3.45 1.44 0.80
C TRP A 67 3.76 2.71 -0.01
N MET A 68 3.81 3.88 0.63
CA MET A 68 4.10 5.14 -0.08
C MET A 68 5.44 5.11 -0.83
N MET A 69 6.45 4.44 -0.27
CA MET A 69 7.75 4.30 -0.92
C MET A 69 7.68 3.38 -2.13
N LEU A 70 7.06 2.19 -2.00
CA LEU A 70 6.91 1.27 -3.13
C LEU A 70 6.02 1.88 -4.22
N GLN A 71 4.91 2.49 -3.86
CA GLN A 71 4.04 3.20 -4.79
C GLN A 71 4.79 4.31 -5.54
N THR A 72 5.70 5.02 -4.87
CA THR A 72 6.52 6.06 -5.49
C THR A 72 7.48 5.50 -6.53
N VAL A 73 8.14 4.38 -6.23
CA VAL A 73 9.03 3.71 -7.17
C VAL A 73 8.23 3.10 -8.34
N GLY A 74 7.13 2.41 -8.04
CA GLY A 74 6.23 1.85 -9.06
C GLY A 74 5.71 2.92 -10.02
N ALA A 75 5.27 4.06 -9.50
CA ALA A 75 4.82 5.19 -10.31
C ALA A 75 5.91 5.72 -11.27
N HIS A 76 7.17 5.78 -10.82
CA HIS A 76 8.27 6.25 -11.66
C HIS A 76 8.55 5.31 -12.84
N TYR A 77 8.53 3.99 -12.61
CA TYR A 77 8.87 2.96 -13.59
C TYR A 77 7.66 2.31 -14.28
N THR A 78 6.40 2.68 -13.90
CA THR A 78 5.16 1.97 -14.31
C THR A 78 5.13 0.50 -13.86
N PHE A 79 5.43 0.21 -12.62
CA PHE A 79 5.44 -1.08 -11.93
C PHE A 79 6.16 -2.21 -12.70
N GLU A 80 5.73 -2.54 -13.91
CA GLU A 80 6.29 -3.62 -14.73
C GLU A 80 7.76 -3.41 -15.17
N PHE A 81 8.21 -2.14 -15.22
CA PHE A 81 9.58 -1.79 -15.61
C PHE A 81 10.50 -1.45 -14.43
N VAL A 82 10.06 -1.68 -13.20
CA VAL A 82 10.97 -1.58 -12.06
C VAL A 82 12.11 -2.56 -12.22
N PRO A 83 13.39 -2.16 -12.07
CA PRO A 83 14.55 -3.01 -12.36
C PRO A 83 14.72 -4.14 -11.33
N MET A 84 13.87 -5.17 -11.41
CA MET A 84 13.87 -6.35 -10.54
C MET A 84 14.09 -7.66 -11.32
N ASP A 85 14.74 -7.62 -12.48
CA ASP A 85 15.02 -8.80 -13.29
C ASP A 85 15.83 -9.85 -12.53
N TRP A 86 16.74 -9.41 -11.69
CA TRP A 86 17.52 -10.29 -10.80
C TRP A 86 16.63 -11.15 -9.90
N LEU A 87 15.54 -10.59 -9.36
CA LEU A 87 14.60 -11.34 -8.51
C LEU A 87 13.70 -12.24 -9.35
N LYS A 88 13.26 -11.74 -10.50
CA LYS A 88 12.50 -12.51 -11.49
C LYS A 88 13.25 -13.78 -11.90
N GLU A 89 14.53 -13.64 -12.27
CA GLU A 89 15.41 -14.76 -12.64
C GLU A 89 15.65 -15.72 -11.47
N MET A 90 16.00 -15.19 -10.30
CA MET A 90 16.27 -15.99 -9.10
C MET A 90 15.08 -16.86 -8.69
N LEU A 91 13.85 -16.37 -8.85
CA LEU A 91 12.62 -17.08 -8.49
C LEU A 91 11.98 -17.84 -9.68
N GLY A 92 12.58 -17.78 -10.87
CA GLY A 92 12.03 -18.41 -12.08
C GLY A 92 10.67 -17.87 -12.50
N LEU A 93 10.41 -16.57 -12.26
CA LEU A 93 9.13 -15.93 -12.56
C LEU A 93 9.06 -15.51 -14.03
N VAL A 94 7.86 -15.55 -14.61
CA VAL A 94 7.60 -15.12 -16.00
C VAL A 94 7.47 -13.59 -16.06
N ARG A 95 6.85 -12.96 -15.03
CA ARG A 95 6.62 -11.52 -14.97
C ARG A 95 7.47 -10.84 -13.88
N ASN A 96 7.59 -9.51 -13.98
CA ASN A 96 8.20 -8.70 -12.94
C ASN A 96 7.35 -8.80 -11.65
N PRO A 97 7.94 -9.16 -10.49
CA PRO A 97 7.19 -9.37 -9.26
C PRO A 97 6.87 -8.08 -8.50
N TYR A 98 7.32 -6.91 -8.97
CA TYR A 98 7.23 -5.67 -8.22
C TYR A 98 5.79 -5.30 -7.83
N ASP A 99 4.88 -5.44 -8.76
CA ASP A 99 3.47 -5.18 -8.58
C ASP A 99 2.88 -6.04 -7.43
N ARG A 100 3.14 -7.33 -7.41
CA ARG A 100 2.75 -8.23 -6.31
C ARG A 100 3.31 -7.80 -4.95
N ILE A 101 4.54 -7.27 -4.93
CA ILE A 101 5.17 -6.75 -3.72
C ILE A 101 4.47 -5.46 -3.28
N ALA A 102 4.11 -4.60 -4.22
CA ALA A 102 3.36 -3.38 -3.94
C ALA A 102 1.99 -3.71 -3.34
N HIS A 103 1.23 -4.64 -3.92
CA HIS A 103 -0.03 -5.15 -3.38
C HIS A 103 0.13 -5.72 -1.97
N PHE A 104 1.14 -6.55 -1.72
CA PHE A 104 1.39 -7.03 -0.35
C PHE A 104 1.54 -5.86 0.65
N THR A 105 2.14 -4.74 0.25
CA THR A 105 2.24 -3.57 1.15
C THR A 105 0.95 -2.78 1.32
N VAL A 106 0.02 -2.83 0.36
CA VAL A 106 -1.37 -2.36 0.58
C VAL A 106 -2.00 -3.18 1.72
N GLY A 107 -1.78 -4.49 1.72
CA GLY A 107 -2.21 -5.39 2.79
C GLY A 107 -1.80 -4.91 4.18
N LEU A 108 -0.61 -4.31 4.32
CA LEU A 108 -0.14 -3.80 5.62
C LEU A 108 -1.06 -2.74 6.24
N PHE A 109 -1.98 -2.17 5.48
CA PHE A 109 -2.98 -1.22 6.00
C PHE A 109 -3.95 -1.87 7.01
N ALA A 110 -4.01 -3.20 7.08
CA ALA A 110 -4.77 -3.88 8.13
C ALA A 110 -4.25 -3.54 9.54
N PHE A 111 -2.96 -3.27 9.72
CA PHE A 111 -2.43 -2.84 11.01
C PHE A 111 -2.99 -1.47 11.46
N PRO A 112 -2.86 -0.37 10.71
CA PRO A 112 -3.45 0.91 11.09
C PRO A 112 -4.97 0.88 11.17
N PHE A 113 -5.67 0.11 10.33
CA PHE A 113 -7.13 -0.02 10.45
C PHE A 113 -7.52 -0.72 11.75
N ALA A 114 -6.87 -1.82 12.12
CA ALA A 114 -7.12 -2.49 13.39
C ALA A 114 -6.85 -1.56 14.59
N GLU A 115 -5.73 -0.82 14.54
CA GLU A 115 -5.41 0.20 15.56
C GLU A 115 -6.49 1.28 15.64
N LEU A 116 -6.98 1.77 14.49
CA LEU A 116 -8.03 2.78 14.43
C LEU A 116 -9.34 2.27 15.05
N PHE A 117 -9.80 1.09 14.62
CA PHE A 117 -11.06 0.50 15.08
C PHE A 117 -11.06 0.26 16.60
N LEU A 118 -9.96 -0.31 17.11
CA LEU A 118 -9.82 -0.58 18.54
C LEU A 118 -9.73 0.70 19.37
N ARG A 119 -8.83 1.62 19.00
CA ARG A 119 -8.57 2.84 19.78
C ARG A 119 -9.69 3.87 19.72
N LYS A 120 -10.51 3.87 18.66
CA LYS A 120 -11.73 4.67 18.56
C LYS A 120 -12.91 4.01 19.31
N GLY A 121 -12.77 2.78 19.77
CA GLY A 121 -13.81 2.03 20.44
C GLY A 121 -14.96 1.59 19.52
N TRP A 122 -14.75 1.65 18.20
CA TRP A 122 -15.72 1.13 17.22
C TRP A 122 -15.84 -0.39 17.34
N VAL A 123 -14.75 -1.05 17.64
CA VAL A 123 -14.68 -2.47 17.97
C VAL A 123 -13.92 -2.62 19.28
N ARG A 124 -14.48 -3.37 20.24
CA ARG A 124 -13.91 -3.51 21.59
C ARG A 124 -12.91 -4.67 21.72
N SER A 125 -12.90 -5.60 20.80
CA SER A 125 -12.01 -6.75 20.79
C SER A 125 -10.85 -6.53 19.81
N ALA A 126 -9.61 -6.73 20.25
CA ALA A 126 -8.45 -6.67 19.36
C ALA A 126 -8.56 -7.69 18.21
N THR A 127 -9.03 -8.91 18.52
CA THR A 127 -9.23 -9.96 17.50
C THR A 127 -10.28 -9.55 16.45
N LEU A 128 -11.41 -9.01 16.87
CA LEU A 128 -12.44 -8.52 15.95
C LEU A 128 -11.97 -7.29 15.18
N SER A 129 -11.19 -6.40 15.79
CA SER A 129 -10.57 -5.27 15.09
C SER A 129 -9.62 -5.73 13.99
N ALA A 130 -8.80 -6.73 14.28
CA ALA A 130 -7.91 -7.35 13.30
C ALA A 130 -8.71 -8.01 12.15
N PHE A 131 -9.77 -8.75 12.48
CA PHE A 131 -10.65 -9.37 11.49
C PHE A 131 -11.30 -8.35 10.55
N PHE A 132 -11.93 -7.31 11.12
CA PHE A 132 -12.55 -6.26 10.30
C PHE A 132 -11.52 -5.47 9.49
N ALA A 133 -10.32 -5.26 10.00
CA ALA A 133 -9.25 -4.62 9.26
C ALA A 133 -8.82 -5.44 8.03
N VAL A 134 -8.66 -6.77 8.18
CA VAL A 134 -8.41 -7.67 7.05
C VAL A 134 -9.55 -7.60 6.02
N MET A 135 -10.82 -7.68 6.48
CA MET A 135 -11.97 -7.58 5.56
C MET A 135 -12.02 -6.22 4.86
N THR A 136 -11.65 -5.13 5.53
CA THR A 136 -11.57 -3.79 4.92
C THR A 136 -10.53 -3.77 3.80
N VAL A 137 -9.34 -4.33 4.03
CA VAL A 137 -8.30 -4.41 3.00
C VAL A 137 -8.76 -5.26 1.81
N VAL A 138 -9.33 -6.44 2.06
CA VAL A 138 -9.84 -7.32 0.99
C VAL A 138 -10.93 -6.62 0.16
N ALA A 139 -11.83 -5.88 0.82
CA ALA A 139 -12.84 -5.10 0.12
C ALA A 139 -12.22 -3.97 -0.72
N MET A 140 -11.21 -3.26 -0.18
CA MET A 140 -10.49 -2.22 -0.92
C MET A 140 -9.75 -2.79 -2.12
N ALA A 141 -9.07 -3.93 -1.96
CA ALA A 141 -8.40 -4.64 -3.05
C ALA A 141 -9.39 -5.01 -4.16
N GLY A 142 -10.50 -5.65 -3.82
CA GLY A 142 -11.51 -6.00 -4.82
C GLY A 142 -12.14 -4.79 -5.53
N LEU A 143 -12.34 -3.68 -4.82
CA LEU A 143 -12.82 -2.43 -5.43
C LEU A 143 -11.76 -1.81 -6.35
N TRP A 144 -10.48 -1.93 -6.01
CA TRP A 144 -9.39 -1.44 -6.85
C TRP A 144 -9.33 -2.20 -8.17
N GLU A 145 -9.40 -3.53 -8.14
CA GLU A 145 -9.44 -4.34 -9.36
C GLU A 145 -10.63 -4.00 -10.27
N LEU A 146 -11.78 -3.65 -9.68
CA LEU A 146 -12.93 -3.16 -10.44
C LEU A 146 -12.65 -1.79 -11.10
N VAL A 147 -11.91 -0.90 -10.44
CA VAL A 147 -11.49 0.39 -11.00
C VAL A 147 -10.52 0.17 -12.16
N GLU A 148 -9.53 -0.70 -12.00
CA GLU A 148 -8.56 -1.04 -13.05
C GLU A 148 -9.26 -1.64 -14.28
N TRP A 149 -10.15 -2.58 -14.06
CA TRP A 149 -10.95 -3.17 -15.14
C TRP A 149 -11.78 -2.10 -15.88
N GLN A 150 -12.48 -1.22 -15.15
CA GLN A 150 -13.30 -0.16 -15.77
C GLN A 150 -12.43 0.83 -16.55
N TYR A 151 -11.28 1.22 -16.00
CA TYR A 151 -10.35 2.10 -16.70
C TYR A 151 -9.87 1.46 -18.01
N ALA A 152 -9.46 0.18 -17.95
CA ALA A 152 -8.99 -0.55 -19.13
C ALA A 152 -10.07 -0.69 -20.21
N VAL A 153 -11.35 -0.85 -19.82
CA VAL A 153 -12.49 -0.90 -20.77
C VAL A 153 -12.72 0.45 -21.43
N ILE A 154 -12.59 1.54 -20.68
CA ILE A 154 -12.85 2.91 -21.18
C ILE A 154 -11.73 3.37 -22.11
N GLU A 155 -10.48 3.23 -21.69
CA GLU A 155 -9.32 3.64 -22.49
C GLU A 155 -9.10 2.74 -23.70
N GLY A 156 -9.25 1.42 -23.52
CA GLY A 156 -9.02 0.42 -24.58
C GLY A 156 -7.57 0.34 -25.03
N GLY A 157 -7.31 -0.56 -25.98
CA GLY A 157 -5.99 -0.70 -26.63
C GLY A 157 -4.82 -0.85 -25.67
N ASP A 158 -3.64 -0.38 -26.11
CA ASP A 158 -2.38 -0.53 -25.37
C ASP A 158 -2.36 0.28 -24.06
N ALA A 159 -3.06 1.42 -24.00
CA ALA A 159 -3.12 2.25 -22.78
C ALA A 159 -3.91 1.56 -21.66
N GLY A 160 -5.02 0.94 -21.97
CA GLY A 160 -5.80 0.15 -21.03
C GLY A 160 -5.02 -1.09 -20.55
N ALA A 161 -4.35 -1.78 -21.45
CA ALA A 161 -3.51 -2.94 -21.13
C ALA A 161 -2.32 -2.56 -20.23
N ALA A 162 -1.68 -1.42 -20.50
CA ALA A 162 -0.57 -0.90 -19.69
C ALA A 162 -1.00 -0.49 -18.29
N PHE A 163 -2.23 0.04 -18.13
CA PHE A 163 -2.77 0.39 -16.82
C PHE A 163 -3.08 -0.84 -15.98
N LEU A 164 -3.65 -1.90 -16.59
CA LEU A 164 -3.86 -3.17 -15.89
C LEU A 164 -2.56 -3.80 -15.38
N GLY A 165 -1.42 -3.55 -16.05
CA GLY A 165 -0.12 -4.07 -15.64
C GLY A 165 -0.03 -5.61 -15.60
N SER A 166 -0.98 -6.32 -16.21
CA SER A 166 -1.13 -7.77 -16.07
C SER A 166 0.05 -8.58 -16.63
N GLN A 167 0.87 -8.01 -17.51
CA GLN A 167 2.01 -8.66 -18.15
C GLN A 167 1.66 -10.05 -18.76
N GLY A 168 0.41 -10.20 -19.24
CA GLY A 168 -0.12 -11.42 -19.82
C GLY A 168 -0.65 -12.47 -18.82
N ASP A 169 -0.71 -12.15 -17.53
CA ASP A 169 -1.29 -13.03 -16.51
C ASP A 169 -2.82 -12.85 -16.45
N VAL A 170 -3.57 -13.84 -16.94
CA VAL A 170 -5.05 -13.81 -16.95
C VAL A 170 -5.67 -13.85 -15.55
N TRP A 171 -4.90 -14.20 -14.52
CA TRP A 171 -5.31 -14.24 -13.11
C TRP A 171 -4.72 -13.09 -12.30
N ASP A 172 -4.40 -11.98 -12.94
CA ASP A 172 -3.74 -10.85 -12.33
C ASP A 172 -4.53 -10.33 -11.12
N ALA A 173 -5.73 -9.87 -11.35
CA ALA A 173 -6.62 -9.34 -10.32
C ALA A 173 -6.77 -10.26 -9.10
N GLN A 174 -6.95 -11.57 -9.34
CA GLN A 174 -7.10 -12.53 -8.24
C GLN A 174 -5.81 -12.72 -7.43
N LYS A 175 -4.66 -12.67 -8.10
CA LYS A 175 -3.35 -12.80 -7.45
C LYS A 175 -2.98 -11.51 -6.69
N ASP A 176 -3.41 -10.34 -7.18
CA ASP A 176 -3.23 -9.07 -6.49
C ASP A 176 -4.07 -9.02 -5.22
N ILE A 177 -5.36 -9.37 -5.29
CA ILE A 177 -6.20 -9.54 -4.09
C ILE A 177 -5.60 -10.56 -3.12
N LEU A 178 -4.98 -11.65 -3.61
CA LEU A 178 -4.29 -12.62 -2.75
C LEU A 178 -3.08 -11.98 -2.06
N CYS A 179 -2.27 -11.21 -2.76
CA CYS A 179 -1.11 -10.51 -2.18
C CYS A 179 -1.54 -9.51 -1.11
N ASP A 180 -2.58 -8.70 -1.38
CA ASP A 180 -3.19 -7.80 -0.41
C ASP A 180 -3.68 -8.56 0.83
N THR A 181 -4.36 -9.68 0.62
CA THR A 181 -4.88 -10.52 1.71
C THR A 181 -3.75 -11.10 2.56
N LEU A 182 -2.67 -11.59 1.96
CA LEU A 182 -1.51 -12.11 2.68
C LEU A 182 -0.81 -11.02 3.49
N GLY A 183 -0.64 -9.84 2.91
CA GLY A 183 -0.14 -8.65 3.61
C GLY A 183 -1.03 -8.26 4.79
N ALA A 184 -2.35 -8.30 4.60
CA ALA A 184 -3.33 -7.98 5.65
C ALA A 184 -3.30 -8.99 6.81
N LEU A 185 -3.18 -10.28 6.52
CA LEU A 185 -3.05 -11.32 7.53
C LEU A 185 -1.73 -11.18 8.32
N CYS A 186 -0.63 -10.86 7.63
CA CYS A 186 0.65 -10.57 8.26
C CYS A 186 0.53 -9.37 9.21
N ALA A 187 -0.02 -8.26 8.74
CA ALA A 187 -0.20 -7.04 9.51
C ALA A 187 -1.15 -7.23 10.71
N ALA A 188 -2.26 -7.95 10.52
CA ALA A 188 -3.20 -8.28 11.59
C ALA A 188 -2.54 -9.14 12.67
N THR A 189 -1.71 -10.09 12.27
CA THR A 189 -0.93 -10.94 13.19
C THR A 189 0.04 -10.10 14.01
N LEU A 190 0.79 -9.20 13.38
CA LEU A 190 1.71 -8.28 14.06
C LEU A 190 0.96 -7.34 15.03
N PHE A 191 -0.22 -6.85 14.63
CA PHE A 191 -1.08 -6.05 15.49
C PHE A 191 -1.48 -6.82 16.75
N LEU A 192 -1.96 -8.05 16.61
CA LEU A 192 -2.38 -8.89 17.74
C LEU A 192 -1.21 -9.22 18.68
N PHE A 193 -0.02 -9.48 18.15
CA PHE A 193 1.17 -9.69 19.01
C PHE A 193 1.52 -8.43 19.79
N ARG A 194 1.42 -7.26 19.17
CA ARG A 194 1.67 -6.00 19.87
C ARG A 194 0.66 -5.74 21.00
N GLU A 195 -0.63 -5.91 20.73
CA GLU A 195 -1.67 -5.68 21.75
C GLU A 195 -1.49 -6.62 22.95
N ARG A 196 -1.22 -7.90 22.73
CA ARG A 196 -0.91 -8.85 23.80
C ARG A 196 0.33 -8.48 24.63
N SER A 197 1.30 -7.79 24.01
CA SER A 197 2.52 -7.33 24.71
C SER A 197 2.25 -6.10 25.58
N LEU A 198 1.21 -5.32 25.27
CA LEU A 198 0.80 -4.14 26.04
C LEU A 198 -0.09 -4.49 27.24
N GLU A 199 -0.74 -5.66 27.21
CA GLU A 199 -1.59 -6.18 28.29
C GLU A 199 -0.79 -6.89 29.41
N ARG A 200 0.49 -7.20 29.16
CA ARG A 200 1.42 -7.81 30.15
C ARG A 200 2.22 -6.75 30.89
#